data_45f4d47c33af46a4b731730778d6c081
#
_entry.id   45f4d47c33af46a4b731730778d6c081
#
_cell.length_a   1.000
_cell.length_b   1.000
_cell.length_c   1.000
_cell.angle_alpha   90.00
_cell.angle_beta   90.00
_cell.angle_gamma   90.00
#
_symmetry.space_group_name_H-M   'P 1'
#
loop_
_entity.id
_entity.type
_entity.pdbx_description
1 polymer ?
#
loop_
_entity_poly.entity_id
_entity_poly.type
_entity_poly.pdbx_seq_one_letter_code
_entity_poly.pdbx_strand_id
1 'polypeptide(L)'
;KYALYTTPRADNWEVFFYKSTDNWGNPETWDESKVAVKTTVKSEHIDRNVESFTIGINNLDNNYAHLEISWEKTIVAIKFEVPTAKTAMASIDRTLAGPSAGDYFSSASYYFQSNGDMTKALTYINKALDMSKDKPYWYNRLKSLIQAKLGDKNGAIETAKISLASAEAANNQDYVKMNKDSIAEWSKK
;
A
#
# COMPACT_ATOMS: atom_id res chain seq x y z
N LYS A 1 11.90 -9.70 -1.40
CA LYS A 1 13.37 -9.80 -1.28
C LYS A 1 13.76 -11.26 -1.42
N TYR A 2 14.78 -11.55 -2.25
CA TYR A 2 15.32 -12.90 -2.48
C TYR A 2 16.85 -12.82 -2.50
N ALA A 3 17.50 -13.91 -2.10
CA ALA A 3 18.89 -14.16 -2.43
C ALA A 3 18.96 -14.77 -3.82
N LEU A 4 19.98 -14.40 -4.58
CA LEU A 4 20.22 -14.91 -5.94
C LEU A 4 21.37 -15.90 -5.89
N TYR A 5 21.10 -17.15 -6.29
CA TYR A 5 22.13 -18.18 -6.45
C TYR A 5 22.16 -18.65 -7.89
N THR A 6 23.35 -19.02 -8.34
CA THR A 6 23.54 -19.53 -9.70
C THR A 6 24.41 -20.78 -9.70
N THR A 7 24.13 -21.70 -10.64
CA THR A 7 25.01 -22.80 -10.97
C THR A 7 25.48 -22.61 -12.41
N PRO A 8 26.68 -22.05 -12.63
CA PRO A 8 27.22 -21.81 -13.97
C PRO A 8 27.58 -23.13 -14.66
N ARG A 9 27.26 -23.20 -15.97
CA ARG A 9 27.72 -24.25 -16.89
C ARG A 9 28.16 -23.58 -18.19
N ALA A 10 28.81 -24.34 -19.08
CA ALA A 10 29.33 -23.77 -20.31
C ALA A 10 28.23 -23.12 -21.20
N ASP A 11 27.12 -23.82 -21.39
CA ASP A 11 26.07 -23.39 -22.32
C ASP A 11 24.86 -22.74 -21.65
N ASN A 12 24.67 -22.94 -20.35
CA ASN A 12 23.53 -22.45 -19.62
C ASN A 12 23.83 -22.33 -18.12
N TRP A 13 23.08 -21.47 -17.45
CA TRP A 13 23.15 -21.33 -15.99
C TRP A 13 21.79 -21.64 -15.38
N GLU A 14 21.78 -22.41 -14.29
CA GLU A 14 20.63 -22.49 -13.41
C GLU A 14 20.65 -21.29 -12.46
N VAL A 15 19.52 -20.61 -12.36
CA VAL A 15 19.36 -19.41 -11.53
C VAL A 15 18.24 -19.66 -10.53
N PHE A 16 18.50 -19.36 -9.27
CA PHE A 16 17.60 -19.59 -8.16
C PHE A 16 17.30 -18.29 -7.43
N PHE A 17 16.02 -18.00 -7.24
CA PHE A 17 15.57 -16.95 -6.32
C PHE A 17 15.16 -17.61 -5.00
N TYR A 18 15.93 -17.37 -3.94
CA TYR A 18 15.82 -18.07 -2.67
C TYR A 18 15.22 -17.18 -1.59
N LYS A 19 14.29 -17.70 -0.78
CA LYS A 19 13.52 -16.91 0.20
C LYS A 19 14.34 -16.46 1.42
N SER A 20 15.30 -17.26 1.89
CA SER A 20 16.23 -16.88 2.98
C SER A 20 17.26 -15.87 2.46
N THR A 21 17.44 -14.77 3.17
CA THR A 21 18.34 -13.66 2.75
C THR A 21 19.19 -13.11 3.89
N ASP A 22 19.33 -13.88 4.94
CA ASP A 22 19.95 -13.53 6.23
C ASP A 22 21.34 -14.17 6.43
N ASN A 23 21.75 -15.02 5.50
CA ASN A 23 23.08 -15.65 5.49
C ASN A 23 24.06 -14.88 4.58
N TRP A 24 25.35 -15.00 4.87
CA TRP A 24 26.43 -14.57 4.02
C TRP A 24 26.93 -15.75 3.19
N GLY A 25 27.02 -15.57 1.86
CA GLY A 25 27.45 -16.64 0.94
C GLY A 25 26.41 -17.73 0.73
N ASN A 26 26.87 -18.95 0.54
CA ASN A 26 25.97 -20.11 0.37
C ASN A 26 25.36 -20.53 1.70
N PRO A 27 24.10 -21.01 1.71
CA PRO A 27 23.52 -21.61 2.90
C PRO A 27 24.27 -22.89 3.29
N GLU A 28 24.41 -23.15 4.58
CA GLU A 28 25.06 -24.38 5.08
C GLU A 28 24.37 -25.64 4.58
N THR A 29 23.04 -25.59 4.46
CA THR A 29 22.22 -26.66 3.91
C THR A 29 21.24 -26.07 2.91
N TRP A 30 21.24 -26.63 1.70
CA TRP A 30 20.28 -26.25 0.68
C TRP A 30 18.91 -26.83 0.97
N ASP A 31 17.89 -26.00 1.00
CA ASP A 31 16.49 -26.37 1.26
C ASP A 31 15.62 -26.00 0.04
N GLU A 32 15.22 -27.01 -0.72
CA GLU A 32 14.41 -26.82 -1.94
C GLU A 32 13.07 -26.11 -1.66
N SER A 33 12.51 -26.22 -0.47
CA SER A 33 11.25 -25.54 -0.11
C SER A 33 11.39 -24.01 -0.04
N LYS A 34 12.60 -23.52 0.10
CA LYS A 34 12.94 -22.10 0.10
C LYS A 34 13.22 -21.54 -1.31
N VAL A 35 13.27 -22.38 -2.32
CA VAL A 35 13.38 -21.92 -3.71
C VAL A 35 12.06 -21.32 -4.14
N ALA A 36 12.02 -20.02 -4.36
CA ALA A 36 10.83 -19.33 -4.84
C ALA A 36 10.64 -19.48 -6.35
N VAL A 37 11.74 -19.38 -7.09
CA VAL A 37 11.78 -19.58 -8.55
C VAL A 37 13.12 -20.21 -8.91
N LYS A 38 13.06 -21.19 -9.79
CA LYS A 38 14.22 -21.78 -10.49
C LYS A 38 14.02 -21.62 -11.98
N THR A 39 15.04 -21.15 -12.68
CA THR A 39 15.04 -21.06 -14.15
C THR A 39 16.40 -21.44 -14.72
N THR A 40 16.41 -21.92 -15.95
CA THR A 40 17.65 -22.19 -16.70
C THR A 40 17.74 -21.19 -17.84
N VAL A 41 18.85 -20.49 -17.92
CA VAL A 41 19.09 -19.43 -18.89
C VAL A 41 20.35 -19.73 -19.68
N LYS A 42 20.29 -19.52 -20.99
CA LYS A 42 21.44 -19.71 -21.87
C LYS A 42 22.54 -18.69 -21.53
N SER A 43 23.79 -19.14 -21.49
CA SER A 43 24.94 -18.25 -21.44
C SER A 43 25.29 -17.80 -22.87
N GLU A 44 25.58 -16.52 -23.05
CA GLU A 44 25.92 -15.96 -24.34
C GLU A 44 27.33 -15.37 -24.29
N HIS A 45 28.06 -15.52 -25.40
CA HIS A 45 29.34 -14.89 -25.57
C HIS A 45 29.16 -13.47 -26.05
N ILE A 46 29.92 -12.52 -25.46
CA ILE A 46 29.93 -11.11 -25.86
C ILE A 46 31.36 -10.72 -26.32
N ASP A 47 31.45 -9.90 -27.37
CA ASP A 47 32.74 -9.50 -27.95
C ASP A 47 33.54 -8.56 -27.02
N ARG A 48 32.82 -7.69 -26.27
CA ARG A 48 33.44 -6.79 -25.29
C ARG A 48 33.86 -7.55 -24.04
N ASN A 49 34.99 -7.17 -23.49
CA ASN A 49 35.42 -7.70 -22.17
C ASN A 49 34.78 -6.90 -21.04
N VAL A 50 34.09 -7.59 -20.13
CA VAL A 50 33.54 -7.02 -18.89
C VAL A 50 34.49 -7.38 -17.74
N GLU A 51 35.39 -6.47 -17.40
CA GLU A 51 36.47 -6.71 -16.43
C GLU A 51 35.94 -7.02 -15.03
N SER A 52 34.94 -6.28 -14.56
CA SER A 52 34.34 -6.46 -13.25
C SER A 52 33.07 -7.28 -13.32
N PHE A 53 32.92 -8.28 -12.43
CA PHE A 53 31.66 -9.01 -12.27
C PHE A 53 30.51 -8.05 -12.05
N THR A 54 29.53 -8.04 -12.93
CA THR A 54 28.45 -7.04 -12.96
C THR A 54 27.11 -7.72 -12.91
N ILE A 55 26.23 -7.24 -12.03
CA ILE A 55 24.80 -7.58 -11.99
C ILE A 55 24.03 -6.29 -12.22
N GLY A 56 23.12 -6.29 -13.19
CA GLY A 56 22.34 -5.10 -13.56
C GLY A 56 20.93 -5.43 -14.03
N ILE A 57 20.09 -4.41 -14.08
CA ILE A 57 18.78 -4.50 -14.71
C ILE A 57 18.85 -3.73 -16.02
N ASN A 58 18.70 -4.44 -17.12
CA ASN A 58 18.83 -3.90 -18.46
C ASN A 58 17.64 -4.32 -19.34
N ASN A 59 17.64 -3.87 -20.59
CA ASN A 59 16.64 -4.25 -21.58
C ASN A 59 15.21 -3.95 -21.13
N LEU A 60 15.03 -2.73 -20.60
CA LEU A 60 13.78 -2.28 -20.00
C LEU A 60 12.68 -2.12 -21.04
N ASP A 61 11.55 -2.74 -20.78
CA ASP A 61 10.30 -2.57 -21.53
C ASP A 61 9.16 -2.24 -20.55
N ASN A 62 8.00 -1.88 -21.05
CA ASN A 62 6.84 -1.58 -20.21
C ASN A 62 6.37 -2.78 -19.37
N ASN A 63 6.60 -4.00 -19.83
CA ASN A 63 6.07 -5.22 -19.22
C ASN A 63 7.14 -6.19 -18.75
N TYR A 64 8.41 -5.97 -19.08
CA TYR A 64 9.50 -6.83 -18.66
C TYR A 64 10.83 -6.08 -18.56
N ALA A 65 11.79 -6.73 -17.93
CA ALA A 65 13.20 -6.34 -17.95
C ALA A 65 14.08 -7.60 -17.90
N HIS A 66 15.39 -7.42 -18.02
CA HIS A 66 16.35 -8.49 -17.84
C HIS A 66 17.23 -8.23 -16.62
N LEU A 67 17.32 -9.20 -15.73
CA LEU A 67 18.39 -9.28 -14.75
C LEU A 67 19.59 -9.90 -15.46
N GLU A 68 20.62 -9.10 -15.68
CA GLU A 68 21.83 -9.53 -16.40
C GLU A 68 22.98 -9.75 -15.43
N ILE A 69 23.69 -10.85 -15.63
CA ILE A 69 24.93 -11.18 -14.95
C ILE A 69 25.99 -11.27 -16.02
N SER A 70 27.04 -10.46 -15.93
CA SER A 70 28.10 -10.42 -16.92
C SER A 70 29.48 -10.38 -16.29
N TRP A 71 30.41 -11.13 -16.88
CA TRP A 71 31.82 -11.12 -16.51
C TRP A 71 32.68 -11.63 -17.67
N GLU A 72 33.83 -11.01 -17.87
CA GLU A 72 34.70 -11.27 -19.01
C GLU A 72 33.94 -11.21 -20.34
N LYS A 73 33.80 -12.32 -21.03
CA LYS A 73 33.10 -12.43 -22.31
C LYS A 73 31.78 -13.22 -22.23
N THR A 74 31.25 -13.33 -21.01
CA THR A 74 30.01 -14.10 -20.77
C THR A 74 28.92 -13.19 -20.24
N ILE A 75 27.70 -13.37 -20.72
CA ILE A 75 26.49 -12.75 -20.21
C ILE A 75 25.39 -13.80 -20.05
N VAL A 76 24.61 -13.65 -18.99
CA VAL A 76 23.38 -14.39 -18.73
C VAL A 76 22.27 -13.38 -18.46
N ALA A 77 21.21 -13.42 -19.25
CA ALA A 77 20.10 -12.48 -19.17
C ALA A 77 18.81 -13.19 -18.77
N ILE A 78 18.38 -12.99 -17.55
CA ILE A 78 17.16 -13.57 -16.99
C ILE A 78 16.01 -12.61 -17.24
N LYS A 79 15.12 -12.92 -18.18
CA LYS A 79 13.91 -12.15 -18.43
C LYS A 79 12.93 -12.32 -17.27
N PHE A 80 12.43 -11.23 -16.74
CA PHE A 80 11.33 -11.22 -15.77
C PHE A 80 10.24 -10.22 -16.20
N GLU A 81 9.00 -10.57 -15.92
CA GLU A 81 7.85 -9.74 -16.23
C GLU A 81 7.43 -8.89 -15.04
N VAL A 82 6.84 -7.73 -15.32
CA VAL A 82 6.25 -6.82 -14.34
C VAL A 82 4.78 -6.57 -14.68
N PRO A 83 3.87 -6.51 -13.70
CA PRO A 83 2.44 -6.39 -13.94
C PRO A 83 2.01 -4.95 -14.29
N THR A 84 2.75 -4.27 -15.18
CA THR A 84 2.55 -2.85 -15.49
C THR A 84 1.16 -2.59 -16.04
N ALA A 85 0.70 -3.38 -17.00
CA ALA A 85 -0.64 -3.22 -17.58
C ALA A 85 -1.73 -3.31 -16.51
N LYS A 86 -1.66 -4.34 -15.64
CA LYS A 86 -2.62 -4.52 -14.52
C LYS A 86 -2.60 -3.33 -13.56
N THR A 87 -1.41 -2.86 -13.21
CA THR A 87 -1.23 -1.73 -12.28
C THR A 87 -1.72 -0.42 -12.91
N ALA A 88 -1.39 -0.19 -14.18
CA ALA A 88 -1.83 0.99 -14.92
C ALA A 88 -3.35 1.03 -15.09
N MET A 89 -3.97 -0.08 -15.51
CA MET A 89 -5.43 -0.17 -15.64
C MET A 89 -6.12 0.07 -14.30
N ALA A 90 -5.68 -0.56 -13.23
CA ALA A 90 -6.25 -0.34 -11.90
C ALA A 90 -6.10 1.13 -11.43
N SER A 91 -5.00 1.79 -11.79
CA SER A 91 -4.81 3.23 -11.50
C SER A 91 -5.74 4.12 -12.32
N ILE A 92 -5.91 3.81 -13.61
CA ILE A 92 -6.85 4.50 -14.51
C ILE A 92 -8.27 4.36 -13.99
N ASP A 93 -8.72 3.14 -13.70
CA ASP A 93 -10.06 2.86 -13.19
C ASP A 93 -10.34 3.62 -11.90
N ARG A 94 -9.38 3.62 -10.97
CA ARG A 94 -9.49 4.38 -9.71
C ARG A 94 -9.61 5.88 -9.95
N THR A 95 -8.81 6.44 -10.87
CA THR A 95 -8.85 7.88 -11.18
C THR A 95 -10.15 8.28 -11.85
N LEU A 96 -10.65 7.46 -12.78
CA LEU A 96 -11.89 7.72 -13.49
C LEU A 96 -13.14 7.46 -12.66
N ALA A 97 -13.04 6.66 -11.58
CA ALA A 97 -14.14 6.48 -10.62
C ALA A 97 -14.44 7.74 -9.78
N GLY A 98 -13.57 8.75 -9.85
CA GLY A 98 -13.71 10.00 -9.10
C GLY A 98 -13.22 9.91 -7.66
N PRO A 99 -13.51 10.92 -6.82
CA PRO A 99 -13.03 10.98 -5.44
C PRO A 99 -13.55 9.81 -4.60
N SER A 100 -12.68 9.23 -3.78
CA SER A 100 -12.99 8.17 -2.83
C SER A 100 -13.66 8.69 -1.55
N ALA A 101 -14.22 7.79 -0.74
CA ALA A 101 -14.69 8.13 0.61
C ALA A 101 -13.59 8.80 1.46
N GLY A 102 -12.33 8.34 1.32
CA GLY A 102 -11.17 8.91 2.01
C GLY A 102 -10.87 10.35 1.58
N ASP A 103 -11.02 10.68 0.30
CA ASP A 103 -10.80 12.03 -0.21
C ASP A 103 -11.86 13.00 0.35
N TYR A 104 -13.12 12.57 0.40
CA TYR A 104 -14.19 13.33 1.04
C TYR A 104 -13.98 13.51 2.54
N PHE A 105 -13.53 12.47 3.26
CA PHE A 105 -13.18 12.57 4.67
C PHE A 105 -12.04 13.56 4.90
N SER A 106 -10.95 13.47 4.12
CA SER A 106 -9.81 14.37 4.22
C SER A 106 -10.20 15.83 3.96
N SER A 107 -11.05 16.05 2.97
CA SER A 107 -11.59 17.38 2.67
C SER A 107 -12.45 17.93 3.82
N ALA A 108 -13.34 17.12 4.38
CA ALA A 108 -14.14 17.50 5.54
C ALA A 108 -13.26 17.84 6.76
N SER A 109 -12.22 17.03 7.00
CA SER A 109 -11.24 17.25 8.08
C SER A 109 -10.50 18.57 7.90
N TYR A 110 -10.07 18.89 6.69
CA TYR A 110 -9.42 20.16 6.40
C TYR A 110 -10.32 21.38 6.71
N TYR A 111 -11.58 21.37 6.22
CA TYR A 111 -12.52 22.45 6.51
C TYR A 111 -12.79 22.58 8.01
N PHE A 112 -12.90 21.46 8.73
CA PHE A 112 -13.11 21.47 10.17
C PHE A 112 -11.91 22.05 10.93
N GLN A 113 -10.69 21.62 10.61
CA GLN A 113 -9.45 22.05 11.27
C GLN A 113 -9.10 23.51 10.97
N SER A 114 -9.32 23.95 9.75
CA SER A 114 -9.07 25.34 9.33
C SER A 114 -10.16 26.32 9.78
N ASN A 115 -11.17 25.89 10.53
CA ASN A 115 -12.37 26.67 10.85
C ASN A 115 -13.05 27.29 9.59
N GLY A 116 -13.00 26.56 8.47
CA GLY A 116 -13.57 26.98 7.21
C GLY A 116 -15.09 26.76 7.15
N ASP A 117 -15.61 26.56 5.95
CA ASP A 117 -17.06 26.35 5.73
C ASP A 117 -17.55 25.01 6.32
N MET A 118 -18.20 25.08 7.50
CA MET A 118 -18.74 23.91 8.20
C MET A 118 -19.88 23.22 7.44
N THR A 119 -20.63 23.95 6.62
CA THR A 119 -21.70 23.38 5.79
C THR A 119 -21.12 22.50 4.69
N LYS A 120 -20.03 22.94 4.05
CA LYS A 120 -19.27 22.10 3.12
C LYS A 120 -18.63 20.91 3.82
N ALA A 121 -18.04 21.12 5.01
CA ALA A 121 -17.50 20.03 5.80
C ALA A 121 -18.55 18.95 6.09
N LEU A 122 -19.78 19.37 6.47
CA LEU A 122 -20.89 18.44 6.71
C LEU A 122 -21.30 17.69 5.42
N THR A 123 -21.37 18.39 4.30
CA THR A 123 -21.68 17.78 3.00
C THR A 123 -20.64 16.71 2.64
N TYR A 124 -19.36 17.00 2.81
CA TYR A 124 -18.29 16.08 2.47
C TYR A 124 -18.23 14.87 3.41
N ILE A 125 -18.41 15.07 4.73
CA ILE A 125 -18.39 13.93 5.66
C ILE A 125 -19.62 13.02 5.46
N ASN A 126 -20.77 13.57 5.12
CA ASN A 126 -21.94 12.77 4.74
C ASN A 126 -21.64 11.93 3.49
N LYS A 127 -21.04 12.54 2.46
CA LYS A 127 -20.66 11.81 1.24
C LYS A 127 -19.65 10.71 1.53
N ALA A 128 -18.66 10.95 2.39
CA ALA A 128 -17.70 9.94 2.83
C ALA A 128 -18.39 8.75 3.52
N LEU A 129 -19.36 9.03 4.41
CA LEU A 129 -20.14 8.00 5.09
C LEU A 129 -21.05 7.20 4.14
N ASP A 130 -21.65 7.86 3.15
CA ASP A 130 -22.52 7.21 2.15
C ASP A 130 -21.73 6.26 1.24
N MET A 131 -20.48 6.64 0.91
CA MET A 131 -19.60 5.83 0.06
C MET A 131 -18.86 4.74 0.83
N SER A 132 -18.77 4.83 2.16
CA SER A 132 -18.07 3.87 2.99
C SER A 132 -18.99 2.73 3.43
N LYS A 133 -18.66 1.48 3.05
CA LYS A 133 -19.41 0.30 3.47
C LYS A 133 -19.38 0.10 4.99
N ASP A 134 -18.19 0.31 5.58
CA ASP A 134 -17.92 -0.01 7.00
C ASP A 134 -18.24 1.16 7.95
N LYS A 135 -18.55 2.34 7.40
CA LYS A 135 -18.88 3.56 8.17
C LYS A 135 -17.97 3.74 9.40
N PRO A 136 -16.66 3.96 9.23
CA PRO A 136 -15.68 3.95 10.31
C PRO A 136 -16.06 4.91 11.44
N TYR A 137 -15.81 4.53 12.70
CA TYR A 137 -16.17 5.35 13.87
C TYR A 137 -15.54 6.75 13.83
N TRP A 138 -14.35 6.91 13.25
CA TRP A 138 -13.70 8.23 13.12
C TRP A 138 -14.39 9.14 12.10
N TYR A 139 -15.11 8.61 11.10
CA TYR A 139 -15.96 9.43 10.23
C TYR A 139 -17.16 9.98 11.01
N ASN A 140 -17.84 9.13 11.77
CA ASN A 140 -18.93 9.55 12.63
C ASN A 140 -18.44 10.54 13.71
N ARG A 141 -17.24 10.32 14.26
CA ARG A 141 -16.62 11.27 15.19
C ARG A 141 -16.46 12.65 14.57
N LEU A 142 -15.89 12.75 13.38
CA LEU A 142 -15.72 14.02 12.69
C LEU A 142 -17.08 14.68 12.39
N LYS A 143 -18.07 13.91 11.92
CA LYS A 143 -19.41 14.41 11.66
C LYS A 143 -20.04 15.02 12.92
N SER A 144 -19.95 14.34 14.06
CA SER A 144 -20.49 14.85 15.33
C SER A 144 -19.86 16.17 15.74
N LEU A 145 -18.55 16.33 15.55
CA LEU A 145 -17.86 17.58 15.84
C LEU A 145 -18.28 18.73 14.93
N ILE A 146 -18.47 18.44 13.64
CA ILE A 146 -18.96 19.44 12.67
C ILE A 146 -20.39 19.86 12.99
N GLN A 147 -21.28 18.92 13.33
CA GLN A 147 -22.65 19.21 13.73
C GLN A 147 -22.70 20.10 15.00
N ALA A 148 -21.87 19.79 15.99
CA ALA A 148 -21.76 20.61 17.20
C ALA A 148 -21.32 22.04 16.88
N LYS A 149 -20.34 22.22 15.97
CA LYS A 149 -19.91 23.57 15.51
C LYS A 149 -21.01 24.31 14.75
N LEU A 150 -21.89 23.63 14.06
CA LEU A 150 -23.06 24.18 13.37
C LEU A 150 -24.23 24.50 14.33
N GLY A 151 -24.10 24.14 15.61
CA GLY A 151 -25.16 24.34 16.61
C GLY A 151 -26.18 23.18 16.68
N ASP A 152 -26.06 22.16 15.83
CA ASP A 152 -26.89 20.96 15.88
C ASP A 152 -26.43 20.02 16.99
N LYS A 153 -26.68 20.42 18.26
CA LYS A 153 -26.29 19.63 19.45
C LYS A 153 -26.96 18.24 19.47
N ASN A 154 -28.22 18.16 19.08
CA ASN A 154 -28.93 16.88 19.09
C ASN A 154 -28.37 15.90 18.08
N GLY A 155 -28.18 16.34 16.84
CA GLY A 155 -27.54 15.52 15.80
C GLY A 155 -26.11 15.14 16.16
N ALA A 156 -25.35 16.06 16.78
CA ALA A 156 -24.00 15.78 17.24
C ALA A 156 -23.97 14.66 18.31
N ILE A 157 -24.87 14.70 19.28
CA ILE A 157 -24.99 13.66 20.32
C ILE A 157 -25.34 12.30 19.71
N GLU A 158 -26.34 12.24 18.82
CA GLU A 158 -26.74 10.99 18.17
C GLU A 158 -25.60 10.40 17.32
N THR A 159 -24.95 11.24 16.54
CA THR A 159 -23.80 10.79 15.72
C THR A 159 -22.61 10.35 16.59
N ALA A 160 -22.35 11.03 17.72
CA ALA A 160 -21.30 10.62 18.65
C ALA A 160 -21.59 9.27 19.34
N LYS A 161 -22.86 8.96 19.62
CA LYS A 161 -23.28 7.63 20.14
C LYS A 161 -22.98 6.52 19.11
N ILE A 162 -23.23 6.76 17.83
CA ILE A 162 -22.88 5.80 16.76
C ILE A 162 -21.37 5.59 16.73
N SER A 163 -20.59 6.67 16.77
CA SER A 163 -19.13 6.60 16.83
C SER A 163 -18.65 5.83 18.07
N LEU A 164 -19.25 6.10 19.24
CA LEU A 164 -18.94 5.44 20.50
C LEU A 164 -19.13 3.92 20.42
N ALA A 165 -20.31 3.48 19.98
CA ALA A 165 -20.61 2.05 19.86
C ALA A 165 -19.64 1.32 18.94
N SER A 166 -19.30 1.93 17.79
CA SER A 166 -18.33 1.35 16.86
C SER A 166 -16.91 1.37 17.40
N ALA A 167 -16.52 2.39 18.17
CA ALA A 167 -15.20 2.46 18.82
C ALA A 167 -15.07 1.42 19.96
N GLU A 168 -16.14 1.18 20.72
CA GLU A 168 -16.19 0.11 21.75
C GLU A 168 -16.05 -1.27 21.10
N ALA A 169 -16.75 -1.53 20.01
CA ALA A 169 -16.62 -2.79 19.25
C ALA A 169 -15.21 -3.01 18.68
N ALA A 170 -14.52 -1.91 18.32
CA ALA A 170 -13.14 -1.93 17.85
C ALA A 170 -12.09 -1.89 18.99
N ASN A 171 -12.49 -1.87 20.24
CA ASN A 171 -11.63 -1.72 21.43
C ASN A 171 -10.73 -0.47 21.40
N ASN A 172 -11.15 0.60 20.75
CA ASN A 172 -10.39 1.86 20.68
C ASN A 172 -10.78 2.78 21.85
N GLN A 173 -10.06 2.69 22.97
CA GLN A 173 -10.36 3.40 24.21
C GLN A 173 -10.23 4.92 24.09
N ASP A 174 -9.37 5.44 23.22
CA ASP A 174 -9.21 6.88 22.99
C ASP A 174 -10.48 7.47 22.39
N TYR A 175 -11.02 6.84 21.34
CA TYR A 175 -12.27 7.29 20.72
C TYR A 175 -13.48 7.06 21.62
N VAL A 176 -13.49 6.00 22.42
CA VAL A 176 -14.51 5.77 23.47
C VAL A 176 -14.54 6.95 24.43
N LYS A 177 -13.37 7.34 24.97
CA LYS A 177 -13.26 8.47 25.90
C LYS A 177 -13.68 9.77 25.24
N MET A 178 -13.14 10.10 24.05
CA MET A 178 -13.45 11.33 23.33
C MET A 178 -14.96 11.48 23.03
N ASN A 179 -15.64 10.40 22.67
CA ASN A 179 -17.07 10.45 22.40
C ASN A 179 -17.87 10.64 23.69
N LYS A 180 -17.54 9.94 24.79
CA LYS A 180 -18.21 10.09 26.09
C LYS A 180 -18.07 11.51 26.61
N ASP A 181 -16.88 12.08 26.54
CA ASP A 181 -16.62 13.46 27.00
C ASP A 181 -17.45 14.47 26.21
N SER A 182 -17.51 14.34 24.88
CA SER A 182 -18.30 15.23 24.02
C SER A 182 -19.80 15.10 24.23
N ILE A 183 -20.32 13.89 24.37
CA ILE A 183 -21.75 13.65 24.67
C ILE A 183 -22.11 14.33 26.01
N ALA A 184 -21.28 14.16 27.04
CA ALA A 184 -21.49 14.77 28.34
C ALA A 184 -21.45 16.32 28.28
N GLU A 185 -20.54 16.88 27.49
CA GLU A 185 -20.42 18.34 27.27
C GLU A 185 -21.66 18.91 26.56
N TRP A 186 -22.07 18.31 25.44
CA TRP A 186 -23.19 18.81 24.62
C TRP A 186 -24.54 18.58 25.26
N SER A 187 -24.67 17.65 26.21
CA SER A 187 -25.90 17.40 26.98
C SER A 187 -26.13 18.40 28.09
N LYS A 188 -25.15 19.25 28.42
CA LYS A 188 -25.35 20.33 29.40
C LYS A 188 -26.29 21.38 28.80
N LYS A 189 -27.30 21.74 29.59
CA LYS A 189 -28.29 22.80 29.28
C LYS A 189 -27.65 24.18 29.26
#